data_2cfea8085d8f86b68bd06713914636ab
#
_entry.id   2cfea8085d8f86b68bd06713914636ab
#
_cell.length_a   1.000
_cell.length_b   1.000
_cell.length_c   1.000
_cell.angle_alpha   90.00
_cell.angle_beta   90.00
_cell.angle_gamma   90.00
#
_symmetry.space_group_name_H-M   'P 1'
#
loop_
_entity.id
_entity.type
_entity.pdbx_description
1 polymer ?
#
loop_
_entity_poly.entity_id
_entity_poly.type
_entity_poly.pdbx_seq_one_letter_code
_entity_poly.pdbx_strand_id
1 'polypeptide(L)'
;MADIFISYKSERRAAAWHLSQILELNGYTVWYDYGLLSGRGFAKRIEKEIRAAKAVIVLWCPLSRDSDWVNNEALLARRLNKYIPVWIEETELPLEFIRDDTIDLKRWNGSPRSHDL
;
A
#
# COMPACT_ATOMS: atom_id res chain seq x y z
N MET A 1 4.28 9.96 -13.54
CA MET A 1 3.73 8.71 -13.04
C MET A 1 4.59 8.17 -11.92
N ALA A 2 3.98 7.65 -10.86
CA ALA A 2 4.74 7.13 -9.74
C ALA A 2 5.27 5.73 -10.03
N ASP A 3 6.46 5.42 -9.52
CA ASP A 3 7.00 4.07 -9.60
C ASP A 3 6.26 3.13 -8.67
N ILE A 4 5.85 3.62 -7.49
CA ILE A 4 5.23 2.81 -6.46
C ILE A 4 3.94 3.47 -5.99
N PHE A 5 2.89 2.66 -5.91
CA PHE A 5 1.61 3.05 -5.34
C PHE A 5 1.48 2.37 -3.97
N ILE A 6 1.09 3.11 -2.93
CA ILE A 6 0.86 2.54 -1.61
C ILE A 6 -0.65 2.56 -1.33
N SER A 7 -1.23 1.38 -1.15
CA SER A 7 -2.62 1.20 -0.76
C SER A 7 -2.69 1.03 0.75
N TYR A 8 -3.55 1.80 1.41
CA TYR A 8 -3.64 1.77 2.86
C TYR A 8 -4.99 2.29 3.34
N LYS A 9 -5.34 1.96 4.57
CA LYS A 9 -6.52 2.53 5.21
C LYS A 9 -6.16 3.91 5.76
N SER A 10 -7.02 4.89 5.55
CA SER A 10 -6.74 6.30 5.88
C SER A 10 -6.25 6.53 7.30
N GLU A 11 -6.72 5.74 8.26
CA GLU A 11 -6.28 5.83 9.65
C GLU A 11 -4.81 5.46 9.85
N ARG A 12 -4.18 4.87 8.83
CA ARG A 12 -2.76 4.49 8.86
C ARG A 12 -1.91 5.32 7.89
N ARG A 13 -2.32 6.55 7.63
CA ARG A 13 -1.60 7.45 6.74
C ARG A 13 -0.16 7.68 7.19
N ALA A 14 0.08 7.74 8.50
CA ALA A 14 1.44 7.93 9.02
C ALA A 14 2.38 6.81 8.58
N ALA A 15 1.93 5.56 8.60
CA ALA A 15 2.75 4.44 8.14
C ALA A 15 3.06 4.56 6.65
N ALA A 16 2.08 4.94 5.84
CA ALA A 16 2.29 5.17 4.41
C ALA A 16 3.28 6.29 4.17
N TRP A 17 3.18 7.37 4.93
CA TRP A 17 4.11 8.50 4.83
C TRP A 17 5.54 8.08 5.16
N HIS A 18 5.75 7.38 6.27
CA HIS A 18 7.08 6.91 6.65
C HIS A 18 7.69 6.03 5.58
N LEU A 19 6.90 5.10 5.06
CA LEU A 19 7.39 4.20 4.01
C LEU A 19 7.73 4.98 2.74
N SER A 20 6.90 5.96 2.37
CA SER A 20 7.15 6.78 1.18
C SER A 20 8.46 7.53 1.29
N GLN A 21 8.81 8.04 2.48
CA GLN A 21 10.04 8.77 2.68
C GLN A 21 11.27 7.89 2.42
N ILE A 22 11.23 6.65 2.89
CA ILE A 22 12.33 5.71 2.68
C ILE A 22 12.46 5.35 1.20
N LEU A 23 11.35 5.08 0.54
CA LEU A 23 11.36 4.73 -0.88
C LEU A 23 11.89 5.90 -1.72
N GLU A 24 11.49 7.12 -1.39
CA GLU A 24 11.98 8.30 -2.11
C GLU A 24 13.47 8.53 -1.89
N LEU A 25 13.98 8.24 -0.68
CA LEU A 25 15.42 8.29 -0.41
C LEU A 25 16.20 7.30 -1.28
N ASN A 26 15.55 6.24 -1.72
CA ASN A 26 16.16 5.23 -2.58
C ASN A 26 15.90 5.47 -4.06
N GLY A 27 15.39 6.64 -4.41
CA GLY A 27 15.24 7.05 -5.80
C GLY A 27 13.91 6.70 -6.46
N TYR A 28 12.93 6.21 -5.71
CA TYR A 28 11.61 5.89 -6.25
C TYR A 28 10.65 7.06 -6.11
N THR A 29 9.74 7.21 -7.05
CA THR A 29 8.61 8.12 -6.89
C THR A 29 7.44 7.33 -6.32
N VAL A 30 6.71 7.94 -5.38
CA VAL A 30 5.67 7.24 -4.64
C VAL A 30 4.36 8.01 -4.67
N TRP A 31 3.27 7.30 -4.89
CA TRP A 31 1.92 7.85 -4.85
C TRP A 31 1.17 7.19 -3.69
N TYR A 32 0.88 7.95 -2.64
CA TYR A 32 0.17 7.40 -1.48
C TYR A 32 -0.91 8.32 -0.95
N ASP A 33 -0.82 9.63 -1.23
CA ASP A 33 -1.74 10.59 -0.66
C ASP A 33 -2.87 10.90 -1.64
N TYR A 34 -4.00 10.25 -1.44
CA TYR A 34 -5.17 10.52 -2.24
C TYR A 34 -6.29 11.19 -1.43
N GLY A 35 -5.93 11.82 -0.31
CA GLY A 35 -6.88 12.54 0.52
C GLY A 35 -7.46 13.77 -0.13
N LEU A 36 -6.79 14.34 -1.13
CA LEU A 36 -7.28 15.49 -1.88
C LEU A 36 -8.18 15.12 -3.03
N LEU A 37 -8.26 13.83 -3.36
CA LEU A 37 -9.08 13.37 -4.46
C LEU A 37 -10.53 13.17 -4.00
N SER A 38 -11.45 13.74 -4.76
CA SER A 38 -12.86 13.60 -4.48
C SER A 38 -13.65 13.77 -5.78
N GLY A 39 -14.94 13.43 -5.73
CA GLY A 39 -15.81 13.61 -6.88
C GLY A 39 -15.82 12.39 -7.81
N ARG A 40 -16.43 12.59 -8.99
CA ARG A 40 -16.73 11.48 -9.89
C ARG A 40 -15.52 10.76 -10.48
N GLY A 41 -14.41 11.46 -10.62
CA GLY A 41 -13.22 10.88 -11.22
C GLY A 41 -12.31 10.13 -10.26
N PHE A 42 -12.68 10.08 -8.98
CA PHE A 42 -11.80 9.57 -7.93
C PHE A 42 -11.36 8.11 -8.18
N ALA A 43 -12.33 7.21 -8.36
CA ALA A 43 -12.01 5.79 -8.54
C ALA A 43 -11.22 5.55 -9.84
N LYS A 44 -11.56 6.26 -10.90
CA LYS A 44 -10.84 6.12 -12.17
C LYS A 44 -9.39 6.62 -12.05
N ARG A 45 -9.18 7.70 -11.30
CA ARG A 45 -7.83 8.21 -11.08
C ARG A 45 -6.99 7.21 -10.31
N ILE A 46 -7.55 6.60 -9.27
CA ILE A 46 -6.84 5.59 -8.49
C ILE A 46 -6.47 4.39 -9.36
N GLU A 47 -7.42 3.88 -10.13
CA GLU A 47 -7.15 2.76 -11.04
C GLU A 47 -6.04 3.11 -12.02
N LYS A 48 -6.06 4.30 -12.58
CA LYS A 48 -5.04 4.75 -13.52
C LYS A 48 -3.66 4.77 -12.86
N GLU A 49 -3.57 5.27 -11.62
CA GLU A 49 -2.30 5.31 -10.90
C GLU A 49 -1.78 3.90 -10.58
N ILE A 50 -2.67 2.98 -10.22
CA ILE A 50 -2.28 1.58 -9.98
C ILE A 50 -1.75 0.95 -11.26
N ARG A 51 -2.44 1.17 -12.39
CA ARG A 51 -2.01 0.59 -13.67
C ARG A 51 -0.68 1.18 -14.14
N ALA A 52 -0.41 2.43 -13.84
CA ALA A 52 0.82 3.10 -14.24
C ALA A 52 2.00 2.75 -13.35
N ALA A 53 1.77 2.41 -12.10
CA ALA A 53 2.84 2.09 -11.14
C ALA A 53 3.56 0.79 -11.53
N LYS A 54 4.82 0.69 -11.17
CA LYS A 54 5.60 -0.53 -11.37
C LYS A 54 5.34 -1.55 -10.27
N ALA A 55 4.97 -1.08 -9.08
CA ALA A 55 4.67 -1.92 -7.94
C ALA A 55 3.59 -1.26 -7.09
N VAL A 56 2.78 -2.08 -6.43
CA VAL A 56 1.74 -1.61 -5.51
C VAL A 56 1.99 -2.27 -4.16
N ILE A 57 2.30 -1.46 -3.16
CA ILE A 57 2.48 -1.93 -1.79
C ILE A 57 1.15 -1.78 -1.06
N VAL A 58 0.66 -2.87 -0.49
CA VAL A 58 -0.59 -2.87 0.28
C VAL A 58 -0.23 -3.02 1.74
N LEU A 59 -0.61 -2.03 2.55
CA LEU A 59 -0.34 -2.04 3.98
C LEU A 59 -1.48 -2.74 4.72
N TRP A 60 -1.22 -3.94 5.21
CA TRP A 60 -2.22 -4.73 5.91
C TRP A 60 -2.22 -4.45 7.41
N CYS A 61 -3.39 -4.19 7.95
CA CYS A 61 -3.67 -4.01 9.37
C CYS A 61 -5.12 -4.42 9.60
N PRO A 62 -5.60 -4.47 10.86
CA PRO A 62 -7.00 -4.87 11.09
C PRO A 62 -8.02 -4.00 10.34
N LEU A 63 -7.73 -2.71 10.16
CA LEU A 63 -8.65 -1.81 9.46
C LEU A 63 -8.65 -2.04 7.96
N SER A 64 -7.48 -2.24 7.34
CA SER A 64 -7.42 -2.45 5.89
C SER A 64 -7.97 -3.81 5.50
N ARG A 65 -7.81 -4.81 6.35
CA ARG A 65 -8.37 -6.14 6.13
C ARG A 65 -9.87 -6.09 5.85
N ASP A 66 -10.59 -5.22 6.57
CA ASP A 66 -12.04 -5.11 6.44
C ASP A 66 -12.47 -4.00 5.47
N SER A 67 -11.53 -3.36 4.79
CA SER A 67 -11.82 -2.28 3.84
C SER A 67 -12.05 -2.84 2.43
N ASP A 68 -13.25 -2.66 1.91
CA ASP A 68 -13.53 -3.04 0.52
C ASP A 68 -12.63 -2.30 -0.45
N TRP A 69 -12.35 -1.02 -0.16
CA TRP A 69 -11.50 -0.21 -1.00
C TRP A 69 -10.09 -0.79 -1.12
N VAL A 70 -9.44 -1.07 0.03
CA VAL A 70 -8.09 -1.63 0.02
C VAL A 70 -8.08 -3.02 -0.63
N ASN A 71 -9.07 -3.84 -0.34
CA ASN A 71 -9.18 -5.17 -0.95
C ASN A 71 -9.30 -5.09 -2.47
N ASN A 72 -10.08 -4.15 -2.99
CA ASN A 72 -10.22 -3.97 -4.43
C ASN A 72 -8.93 -3.51 -5.08
N GLU A 73 -8.21 -2.60 -4.44
CA GLU A 73 -6.91 -2.15 -4.93
C GLU A 73 -5.89 -3.30 -4.95
N ALA A 74 -5.90 -4.10 -3.89
CA ALA A 74 -5.01 -5.26 -3.79
C ALA A 74 -5.30 -6.30 -4.87
N LEU A 75 -6.58 -6.57 -5.15
CA LEU A 75 -6.96 -7.50 -6.21
C LEU A 75 -6.50 -7.03 -7.57
N LEU A 76 -6.67 -5.74 -7.86
CA LEU A 76 -6.21 -5.19 -9.13
C LEU A 76 -4.68 -5.32 -9.25
N ALA A 77 -3.96 -4.97 -8.21
CA ALA A 77 -2.50 -5.08 -8.19
C ALA A 77 -2.05 -6.51 -8.43
N ARG A 78 -2.73 -7.48 -7.81
CA ARG A 78 -2.41 -8.88 -7.98
C ARG A 78 -2.64 -9.36 -9.41
N ARG A 79 -3.73 -8.96 -10.02
CA ARG A 79 -4.01 -9.27 -11.43
C ARG A 79 -2.92 -8.73 -12.36
N LEU A 80 -2.34 -7.60 -12.02
CA LEU A 80 -1.32 -6.95 -12.81
C LEU A 80 0.09 -7.41 -12.46
N ASN A 81 0.23 -8.40 -11.56
CA ASN A 81 1.52 -8.95 -11.11
C ASN A 81 2.43 -7.90 -10.48
N LYS A 82 1.85 -6.98 -9.73
CA LYS A 82 2.64 -5.94 -9.04
C LYS A 82 2.26 -5.78 -7.56
N TYR A 83 1.56 -6.77 -7.00
CA TYR A 83 1.10 -6.76 -5.62
C TYR A 83 2.25 -7.10 -4.65
N ILE A 84 2.50 -6.20 -3.70
CA ILE A 84 3.50 -6.39 -2.63
C ILE A 84 2.79 -6.19 -1.29
N PRO A 85 2.43 -7.29 -0.60
CA PRO A 85 1.75 -7.18 0.69
C PRO A 85 2.73 -6.92 1.83
N VAL A 86 2.36 -6.02 2.73
CA VAL A 86 3.17 -5.64 3.88
C VAL A 86 2.29 -5.62 5.13
N TRP A 87 2.68 -6.34 6.18
CA TRP A 87 2.04 -6.24 7.49
C TRP A 87 2.62 -5.07 8.26
N ILE A 88 1.77 -4.13 8.66
CA ILE A 88 2.18 -3.06 9.58
C ILE A 88 1.61 -3.28 10.98
N GLU A 89 0.60 -4.13 11.11
CA GLU A 89 0.01 -4.54 12.38
C GLU A 89 -0.47 -5.98 12.25
N GLU A 90 -0.53 -6.70 13.38
CA GLU A 90 -1.00 -8.08 13.39
C GLU A 90 -2.45 -8.17 12.93
N THR A 91 -2.70 -8.98 11.91
CA THR A 91 -4.05 -9.27 11.42
C THR A 91 -4.02 -10.51 10.55
N GLU A 92 -5.16 -11.20 10.46
CA GLU A 92 -5.33 -12.21 9.44
C GLU A 92 -5.57 -11.52 8.11
N LEU A 93 -4.97 -12.03 7.05
CA LEU A 93 -5.23 -11.49 5.71
C LEU A 93 -6.56 -12.02 5.18
N PRO A 94 -7.22 -11.27 4.27
CA PRO A 94 -8.39 -11.80 3.58
C PRO A 94 -8.06 -13.12 2.88
N LEU A 95 -9.05 -13.98 2.74
CA LEU A 95 -8.85 -15.33 2.20
C LEU A 95 -8.11 -15.36 0.88
N GLU A 96 -8.37 -14.39 0.00
CA GLU A 96 -7.74 -14.31 -1.32
C GLU A 96 -6.24 -14.07 -1.24
N PHE A 97 -5.73 -13.53 -0.12
CA PHE A 97 -4.34 -13.11 0.01
C PHE A 97 -3.54 -13.94 1.01
N ILE A 98 -4.18 -14.91 1.65
CA ILE A 98 -3.56 -15.64 2.77
C ILE A 98 -2.33 -16.45 2.36
N ARG A 99 -2.22 -16.82 1.09
CA ARG A 99 -1.10 -17.62 0.57
C ARG A 99 0.05 -16.79 0.02
N ASP A 100 -0.14 -15.49 -0.09
CA ASP A 100 0.91 -14.62 -0.62
C ASP A 100 1.97 -14.38 0.43
N ASP A 101 3.23 -14.35 0.01
CA ASP A 101 4.34 -14.02 0.90
C ASP A 101 4.21 -12.56 1.30
N THR A 102 4.12 -12.31 2.61
CA THR A 102 3.88 -10.97 3.12
C THR A 102 5.11 -10.48 3.89
N ILE A 103 5.54 -9.28 3.56
CA ILE A 103 6.67 -8.64 4.24
C ILE A 103 6.20 -8.16 5.62
N ASP A 104 6.93 -8.54 6.66
CA ASP A 104 6.57 -8.20 8.03
C ASP A 104 7.30 -6.95 8.51
N LEU A 105 6.58 -5.85 8.62
CA LEU A 105 7.09 -4.59 9.17
C LEU A 105 6.39 -4.21 10.47
N LYS A 106 5.79 -5.17 11.17
CA LYS A 106 5.03 -4.90 12.40
C LYS A 106 5.87 -4.24 13.49
N ARG A 107 7.17 -4.53 13.51
CA ARG A 107 8.10 -3.96 14.52
C ARG A 107 8.83 -2.73 14.03
N TRP A 108 8.60 -2.34 12.78
CA TRP A 108 9.27 -1.17 12.23
C TRP A 108 8.67 0.10 12.84
N ASN A 109 9.56 1.01 13.26
CA ASN A 109 9.17 2.26 13.92
C ASN A 109 9.13 3.47 12.98
N GLY A 110 9.23 3.25 11.68
CA GLY A 110 9.26 4.34 10.69
C GLY A 110 10.66 4.89 10.41
N SER A 111 11.68 4.37 11.10
CA SER A 111 13.05 4.85 10.91
C SER A 111 13.70 4.18 9.69
N PRO A 112 14.42 4.94 8.84
CA PRO A 112 15.16 4.34 7.74
C PRO A 112 16.31 3.45 8.18
N ARG A 113 16.65 3.45 9.47
CA ARG A 113 17.71 2.62 10.06
C ARG A 113 17.17 1.34 10.72
N SER A 114 15.87 1.11 10.63
CA SER A 114 15.26 -0.08 11.21
C SER A 114 15.78 -1.34 10.51
N HIS A 115 16.00 -2.41 11.29
CA HIS A 115 16.43 -3.70 10.76
C HIS A 115 15.32 -4.40 9.96
N ASP A 116 14.09 -3.94 10.04
CA ASP A 116 12.96 -4.53 9.34
C ASP A 116 12.87 -4.10 7.88
N LEU A 117 13.78 -3.27 7.45
CA LEU A 117 13.81 -2.78 6.05
C LEU A 117 15.03 -3.26 5.28
#